data_c4e1ef90213d9336fb9d7fd7b0d2e931
#
_entry.id   c4e1ef90213d9336fb9d7fd7b0d2e931
#
_cell.length_a   1.000
_cell.length_b   1.000
_cell.length_c   1.000
_cell.angle_alpha   90.00
_cell.angle_beta   90.00
_cell.angle_gamma   90.00
#
_symmetry.space_group_name_H-M   'P 1'
#
loop_
_entity.id
_entity.type
_entity.pdbx_description
1 polymer ?
#
loop_
_entity_poly.entity_id
_entity_poly.type
_entity_poly.pdbx_seq_one_letter_code
_entity_poly.pdbx_strand_id
1 'polypeptide(L)'
;MFTIGCHLSVTKGFYHMARTATELGANTFQFFPRNPRGGAAKPLVKEDIRQLEEWMDTHGFGEILCHGAYTMNGASTKEEVREFARTAIREDLAKVSLLPRCLYNFHPGAHLKQGTAVAIPLIADMVNYAMDQEGLNTTVLFETMAGKGTEVGRTFEELAEIISRVERKDHVGVCLDTCHVWDGGYDIVNDLDGVLTQFDKTVGLSRL
;
A
#
# COMPACT_ATOMS: atom_id res chain seq x y z
N MET A 1 -7.28 -7.53 -19.56
CA MET A 1 -6.66 -6.32 -20.17
C MET A 1 -5.47 -5.94 -19.28
N PHE A 2 -4.36 -5.52 -19.86
CA PHE A 2 -3.21 -5.05 -19.07
C PHE A 2 -3.55 -3.73 -18.37
N THR A 3 -3.26 -3.64 -17.08
CA THR A 3 -3.55 -2.45 -16.27
C THR A 3 -2.26 -1.65 -16.08
N ILE A 4 -2.25 -0.40 -16.53
CA ILE A 4 -1.10 0.49 -16.45
C ILE A 4 -1.53 1.92 -16.12
N GLY A 5 -0.76 2.60 -15.31
CA GLY A 5 -1.05 3.97 -14.89
C GLY A 5 0.14 4.71 -14.31
N CYS A 6 -0.14 5.84 -13.69
CA CYS A 6 0.85 6.71 -13.08
C CYS A 6 0.35 7.30 -11.75
N HIS A 7 1.26 7.92 -11.00
CA HIS A 7 0.91 8.65 -9.80
C HIS A 7 0.29 10.01 -10.14
N LEU A 8 -0.90 10.28 -9.62
CA LEU A 8 -1.65 11.52 -9.86
C LEU A 8 -1.97 12.26 -8.56
N SER A 9 -2.20 13.57 -8.69
CA SER A 9 -2.53 14.41 -7.54
C SER A 9 -4.03 14.42 -7.26
N VAL A 10 -4.43 14.07 -6.04
CA VAL A 10 -5.82 14.12 -5.57
C VAL A 10 -6.39 15.54 -5.40
N THR A 11 -5.58 16.57 -5.67
CA THR A 11 -5.95 17.97 -5.37
C THR A 11 -7.25 18.42 -6.04
N LYS A 12 -7.52 17.94 -7.27
CA LYS A 12 -8.72 18.28 -8.05
C LYS A 12 -9.85 17.24 -7.96
N GLY A 13 -9.70 16.20 -7.12
CA GLY A 13 -10.68 15.14 -6.94
C GLY A 13 -10.33 13.84 -7.70
N PHE A 14 -11.07 12.79 -7.37
CA PHE A 14 -10.86 11.44 -7.89
C PHE A 14 -11.31 11.28 -9.33
N TYR A 15 -12.48 11.81 -9.66
CA TYR A 15 -12.99 11.82 -11.05
C TYR A 15 -12.01 12.54 -12.00
N HIS A 16 -11.42 13.67 -11.55
CA HIS A 16 -10.42 14.38 -12.35
C HIS A 16 -9.16 13.50 -12.58
N MET A 17 -8.71 12.74 -11.58
CA MET A 17 -7.59 11.81 -11.77
C MET A 17 -7.92 10.73 -12.80
N ALA A 18 -9.12 10.14 -12.74
CA ALA A 18 -9.53 9.10 -13.71
C ALA A 18 -9.56 9.65 -15.13
N ARG A 19 -10.09 10.86 -15.35
CA ARG A 19 -10.05 11.53 -16.66
C ARG A 19 -8.63 11.78 -17.13
N THR A 20 -7.77 12.30 -16.25
CA THR A 20 -6.35 12.56 -16.58
C THR A 20 -5.64 11.26 -16.94
N ALA A 21 -5.87 10.17 -16.20
CA ALA A 21 -5.33 8.86 -16.53
C ALA A 21 -5.77 8.42 -17.92
N THR A 22 -7.06 8.54 -18.27
CA THR A 22 -7.58 8.22 -19.61
C THR A 22 -6.92 9.05 -20.70
N GLU A 23 -6.75 10.36 -20.49
CA GLU A 23 -6.07 11.27 -21.43
C GLU A 23 -4.60 10.85 -21.67
N LEU A 24 -3.96 10.25 -20.69
CA LEU A 24 -2.59 9.68 -20.78
C LEU A 24 -2.55 8.27 -21.40
N GLY A 25 -3.69 7.67 -21.72
CA GLY A 25 -3.77 6.29 -22.20
C GLY A 25 -3.67 5.24 -21.10
N ALA A 26 -3.85 5.64 -19.85
CA ALA A 26 -3.82 4.77 -18.68
C ALA A 26 -5.23 4.28 -18.31
N ASN A 27 -5.31 3.16 -17.60
CA ASN A 27 -6.55 2.59 -17.08
C ASN A 27 -6.47 2.25 -15.58
N THR A 28 -5.57 2.90 -14.88
CA THR A 28 -5.42 2.96 -13.42
C THR A 28 -4.61 4.18 -13.02
N PHE A 29 -4.55 4.46 -11.73
CA PHE A 29 -3.66 5.47 -11.17
C PHE A 29 -3.34 5.18 -9.71
N GLN A 30 -2.23 5.76 -9.23
CA GLN A 30 -1.86 5.82 -7.83
C GLN A 30 -2.02 7.23 -7.30
N PHE A 31 -2.32 7.39 -6.00
CA PHE A 31 -2.45 8.69 -5.35
C PHE A 31 -2.11 8.63 -3.86
N PHE A 32 -1.80 9.79 -3.26
CA PHE A 32 -1.72 9.93 -1.81
C PHE A 32 -3.06 10.47 -1.25
N PRO A 33 -3.65 9.84 -0.21
CA PRO A 33 -4.91 10.30 0.39
C PRO A 33 -4.72 11.55 1.26
N ARG A 34 -3.48 11.80 1.67
CA ARG A 34 -2.99 12.93 2.48
C ARG A 34 -1.63 13.39 1.98
N ASN A 35 -1.11 14.47 2.54
CA ASN A 35 0.27 14.87 2.24
C ASN A 35 1.22 13.69 2.58
N PRO A 36 2.11 13.26 1.64
CA PRO A 36 3.02 12.13 1.86
C PRO A 36 4.00 12.33 3.04
N ARG A 37 4.16 13.57 3.51
CA ARG A 37 4.94 13.90 4.71
C ARG A 37 4.11 13.92 6.00
N GLY A 38 2.86 13.49 5.95
CA GLY A 38 1.90 13.51 7.05
C GLY A 38 0.90 14.64 6.96
N GLY A 39 -0.07 14.64 7.86
CA GLY A 39 -1.17 15.60 7.92
C GLY A 39 -2.54 14.96 7.75
N ALA A 40 -3.60 15.75 7.84
CA ALA A 40 -4.97 15.27 7.71
C ALA A 40 -5.32 14.92 6.26
N ALA A 41 -6.03 13.81 6.07
CA ALA A 41 -6.60 13.48 4.77
C ALA A 41 -7.82 14.37 4.48
N LYS A 42 -8.00 14.75 3.20
CA LYS A 42 -9.16 15.56 2.78
C LYS A 42 -10.47 14.78 2.96
N PRO A 43 -11.58 15.46 3.24
CA PRO A 43 -12.90 14.86 3.20
C PRO A 43 -13.22 14.31 1.81
N LEU A 44 -13.95 13.19 1.77
CA LEU A 44 -14.46 12.62 0.53
C LEU A 44 -15.76 13.35 0.12
N VAL A 45 -15.93 13.58 -1.18
CA VAL A 45 -17.13 14.15 -1.76
C VAL A 45 -17.89 13.04 -2.48
N LYS A 46 -19.11 12.73 -2.02
CA LYS A 46 -19.90 11.60 -2.55
C LYS A 46 -20.11 11.67 -4.06
N GLU A 47 -20.36 12.84 -4.60
CA GLU A 47 -20.57 13.04 -6.04
C GLU A 47 -19.28 12.76 -6.85
N ASP A 48 -18.12 13.14 -6.34
CA ASP A 48 -16.83 12.84 -6.97
C ASP A 48 -16.56 11.34 -7.03
N ILE A 49 -16.92 10.60 -5.95
CA ILE A 49 -16.80 9.14 -5.90
C ILE A 49 -17.75 8.48 -6.90
N ARG A 50 -19.01 8.92 -6.97
CA ARG A 50 -20.00 8.39 -7.93
C ARG A 50 -19.53 8.60 -9.37
N GLN A 51 -19.02 9.78 -9.70
CA GLN A 51 -18.48 10.08 -11.02
C GLN A 51 -17.22 9.25 -11.33
N LEU A 52 -16.35 9.02 -10.33
CA LEU A 52 -15.22 8.12 -10.46
C LEU A 52 -15.67 6.70 -10.82
N GLU A 53 -16.62 6.14 -10.09
CA GLU A 53 -17.12 4.77 -10.29
C GLU A 53 -17.71 4.59 -11.69
N GLU A 54 -18.60 5.49 -12.11
CA GLU A 54 -19.19 5.48 -13.46
C GLU A 54 -18.11 5.58 -14.56
N TRP A 55 -17.09 6.41 -14.34
CA TRP A 55 -15.99 6.56 -15.29
C TRP A 55 -15.14 5.31 -15.39
N MET A 56 -14.80 4.71 -14.26
CA MET A 56 -14.02 3.48 -14.19
C MET A 56 -14.74 2.33 -14.91
N ASP A 57 -16.06 2.19 -14.71
CA ASP A 57 -16.87 1.16 -15.34
C ASP A 57 -16.96 1.33 -16.87
N THR A 58 -17.11 2.57 -17.34
CA THR A 58 -17.27 2.87 -18.77
C THR A 58 -15.95 2.83 -19.56
N HIS A 59 -14.81 3.04 -18.89
CA HIS A 59 -13.49 3.13 -19.55
C HIS A 59 -12.56 1.95 -19.26
N GLY A 60 -13.08 0.86 -18.67
CA GLY A 60 -12.31 -0.37 -18.46
C GLY A 60 -11.15 -0.20 -17.47
N PHE A 61 -11.34 0.59 -16.42
CA PHE A 61 -10.34 0.76 -15.36
C PHE A 61 -10.19 -0.52 -14.54
N GLY A 62 -8.94 -0.83 -14.22
CA GLY A 62 -8.60 -1.80 -13.18
C GLY A 62 -8.71 -1.20 -11.77
N GLU A 63 -8.07 -1.86 -10.82
CA GLU A 63 -7.95 -1.37 -9.46
C GLU A 63 -7.10 -0.11 -9.41
N ILE A 64 -7.45 0.85 -8.53
CA ILE A 64 -6.66 2.04 -8.24
C ILE A 64 -5.89 1.86 -6.95
N LEU A 65 -4.77 2.57 -6.78
CA LEU A 65 -3.87 2.37 -5.66
C LEU A 65 -3.75 3.63 -4.81
N CYS A 66 -4.15 3.52 -3.54
CA CYS A 66 -3.89 4.54 -2.54
C CYS A 66 -2.56 4.25 -1.85
N HIS A 67 -1.65 5.21 -1.82
CA HIS A 67 -0.36 5.06 -1.14
C HIS A 67 -0.35 5.81 0.19
N GLY A 68 -0.05 5.12 1.27
CA GLY A 68 0.08 5.68 2.60
C GLY A 68 1.24 6.69 2.72
N ALA A 69 1.17 7.57 3.70
CA ALA A 69 2.21 8.57 3.92
C ALA A 69 3.55 7.93 4.32
N TYR A 70 4.67 8.44 3.80
CA TYR A 70 6.03 7.93 4.08
C TYR A 70 6.45 8.06 5.56
N THR A 71 5.78 8.92 6.32
CA THR A 71 6.09 9.16 7.74
C THR A 71 5.46 8.16 8.70
N MET A 72 4.63 7.24 8.20
CA MET A 72 4.05 6.19 9.02
C MET A 72 5.10 5.14 9.38
N ASN A 73 5.29 4.92 10.68
CA ASN A 73 6.17 3.86 11.18
C ASN A 73 5.61 3.24 12.46
N GLY A 74 4.87 2.14 12.31
CA GLY A 74 4.30 1.40 13.44
C GLY A 74 5.35 0.74 14.34
N ALA A 75 6.60 0.59 13.87
CA ALA A 75 7.72 0.04 14.62
C ALA A 75 8.67 1.12 15.20
N SER A 76 8.27 2.39 15.23
CA SER A 76 9.09 3.45 15.80
C SER A 76 9.39 3.20 17.28
N THR A 77 10.59 3.61 17.74
CA THR A 77 10.94 3.64 19.16
C THR A 77 10.15 4.70 19.94
N LYS A 78 9.60 5.70 19.23
CA LYS A 78 8.81 6.79 19.80
C LYS A 78 7.33 6.45 19.75
N GLU A 79 6.69 6.47 20.92
CA GLU A 79 5.27 6.12 21.06
C GLU A 79 4.36 7.05 20.23
N GLU A 80 4.61 8.35 20.25
CA GLU A 80 3.84 9.32 19.49
C GLU A 80 3.86 9.06 17.96
N VAL A 81 4.96 8.51 17.44
CA VAL A 81 5.07 8.14 16.03
C VAL A 81 4.28 6.87 15.73
N ARG A 82 4.30 5.87 16.64
CA ARG A 82 3.49 4.67 16.51
C ARG A 82 2.00 4.98 16.55
N GLU A 83 1.56 5.81 17.50
CA GLU A 83 0.15 6.20 17.61
C GLU A 83 -0.32 7.03 16.42
N PHE A 84 0.53 7.92 15.90
CA PHE A 84 0.25 8.60 14.64
C PHE A 84 0.07 7.61 13.48
N ALA A 85 0.98 6.64 13.34
CA ALA A 85 0.91 5.65 12.26
C ALA A 85 -0.36 4.79 12.38
N ARG A 86 -0.71 4.32 13.58
CA ARG A 86 -1.94 3.55 13.86
C ARG A 86 -3.20 4.33 13.49
N THR A 87 -3.29 5.58 13.92
CA THR A 87 -4.44 6.45 13.63
C THR A 87 -4.51 6.77 12.13
N ALA A 88 -3.38 7.11 11.52
CA ALA A 88 -3.35 7.49 10.10
C ALA A 88 -3.78 6.34 9.18
N ILE A 89 -3.23 5.12 9.37
CA ILE A 89 -3.62 3.96 8.55
C ILE A 89 -5.10 3.60 8.76
N ARG A 90 -5.61 3.65 10.00
CA ARG A 90 -7.01 3.38 10.29
C ARG A 90 -7.96 4.37 9.61
N GLU A 91 -7.64 5.67 9.64
CA GLU A 91 -8.39 6.71 8.95
C GLU A 91 -8.32 6.57 7.42
N ASP A 92 -7.14 6.23 6.89
CA ASP A 92 -6.96 6.04 5.45
C ASP A 92 -7.79 4.84 4.96
N LEU A 93 -7.73 3.71 5.64
CA LEU A 93 -8.50 2.51 5.29
C LEU A 93 -10.00 2.76 5.32
N ALA A 94 -10.51 3.49 6.33
CA ALA A 94 -11.92 3.87 6.38
C ALA A 94 -12.36 4.69 5.17
N LYS A 95 -11.49 5.55 4.64
CA LYS A 95 -11.77 6.36 3.43
C LYS A 95 -11.63 5.55 2.16
N VAL A 96 -10.55 4.78 2.05
CA VAL A 96 -10.25 3.96 0.86
C VAL A 96 -11.34 2.92 0.61
N SER A 97 -11.93 2.36 1.67
CA SER A 97 -13.06 1.42 1.58
C SER A 97 -14.33 2.01 0.95
N LEU A 98 -14.42 3.35 0.85
CA LEU A 98 -15.52 4.03 0.18
C LEU A 98 -15.23 4.30 -1.31
N LEU A 99 -14.01 4.05 -1.78
CA LEU A 99 -13.60 4.22 -3.17
C LEU A 99 -13.81 2.91 -3.95
N PRO A 100 -14.25 2.98 -5.22
CA PRO A 100 -14.41 1.79 -6.04
C PRO A 100 -13.06 1.13 -6.33
N ARG A 101 -12.96 -0.18 -6.11
CA ARG A 101 -11.79 -1.00 -6.49
C ARG A 101 -10.46 -0.38 -6.07
N CYS A 102 -10.38 0.10 -4.82
CA CYS A 102 -9.19 0.77 -4.32
C CYS A 102 -8.40 -0.13 -3.37
N LEU A 103 -7.13 -0.34 -3.69
CA LEU A 103 -6.14 -1.00 -2.84
C LEU A 103 -5.40 0.05 -2.00
N TYR A 104 -4.87 -0.37 -0.85
CA TYR A 104 -4.08 0.50 0.00
C TYR A 104 -2.66 -0.05 0.17
N ASN A 105 -1.68 0.65 -0.37
CA ASN A 105 -0.26 0.32 -0.29
C ASN A 105 0.47 1.21 0.72
N PHE A 106 1.43 0.67 1.45
CA PHE A 106 2.26 1.46 2.34
C PHE A 106 3.62 0.79 2.60
N HIS A 107 4.63 1.60 2.95
CA HIS A 107 5.91 1.12 3.43
C HIS A 107 5.74 0.52 4.83
N PRO A 108 6.15 -0.75 5.10
CA PRO A 108 5.95 -1.38 6.40
C PRO A 108 6.52 -0.59 7.58
N GLY A 109 7.62 0.12 7.37
CA GLY A 109 8.27 0.96 8.35
C GLY A 109 9.74 0.61 8.57
N ALA A 110 10.30 1.04 9.70
CA ALA A 110 11.71 0.87 10.01
C ALA A 110 11.91 0.50 11.48
N HIS A 111 12.81 -0.46 11.74
CA HIS A 111 13.04 -0.99 13.10
C HIS A 111 13.94 -0.08 13.99
N LEU A 112 14.52 0.99 13.46
CA LEU A 112 15.31 1.99 14.20
C LEU A 112 16.32 1.36 15.20
N LYS A 113 17.07 0.34 14.73
CA LYS A 113 18.06 -0.45 15.47
C LYS A 113 17.52 -1.40 16.55
N GLN A 114 16.19 -1.56 16.68
CA GLN A 114 15.59 -2.55 17.59
C GLN A 114 15.65 -3.99 17.04
N GLY A 115 15.90 -4.14 15.72
CA GLY A 115 15.86 -5.42 15.02
C GLY A 115 14.46 -5.77 14.47
N THR A 116 14.45 -6.60 13.44
CA THR A 116 13.22 -7.04 12.75
C THR A 116 12.33 -7.88 13.67
N ALA A 117 12.91 -8.68 14.57
CA ALA A 117 12.17 -9.49 15.55
C ALA A 117 11.26 -8.65 16.47
N VAL A 118 11.60 -7.38 16.73
CA VAL A 118 10.76 -6.44 17.48
C VAL A 118 9.81 -5.69 16.55
N ALA A 119 10.29 -5.29 15.38
CA ALA A 119 9.53 -4.43 14.48
C ALA A 119 8.38 -5.16 13.78
N ILE A 120 8.59 -6.39 13.34
CA ILE A 120 7.57 -7.16 12.60
C ILE A 120 6.28 -7.34 13.40
N PRO A 121 6.30 -7.78 14.68
CA PRO A 121 5.08 -7.80 15.49
C PRO A 121 4.38 -6.45 15.60
N LEU A 122 5.12 -5.36 15.82
CA LEU A 122 4.55 -4.01 15.94
C LEU A 122 3.88 -3.54 14.65
N ILE A 123 4.46 -3.86 13.49
CA ILE A 123 3.86 -3.55 12.17
C ILE A 123 2.57 -4.35 11.98
N ALA A 124 2.58 -5.65 12.29
CA ALA A 124 1.38 -6.48 12.19
C ALA A 124 0.28 -6.01 13.13
N ASP A 125 0.60 -5.64 14.38
CA ASP A 125 -0.35 -5.10 15.35
C ASP A 125 -0.97 -3.78 14.87
N MET A 126 -0.18 -2.91 14.25
CA MET A 126 -0.68 -1.68 13.64
C MET A 126 -1.70 -1.98 12.55
N VAL A 127 -1.43 -2.95 11.68
CA VAL A 127 -2.33 -3.35 10.59
C VAL A 127 -3.59 -4.02 11.16
N ASN A 128 -3.46 -4.93 12.13
CA ASN A 128 -4.59 -5.57 12.78
C ASN A 128 -5.52 -4.53 13.41
N TYR A 129 -4.97 -3.57 14.17
CA TYR A 129 -5.74 -2.46 14.73
C TYR A 129 -6.45 -1.62 13.66
N ALA A 130 -5.76 -1.34 12.55
CA ALA A 130 -6.33 -0.54 11.47
C ALA A 130 -7.44 -1.30 10.73
N MET A 131 -7.32 -2.60 10.59
CA MET A 131 -8.29 -3.47 9.92
C MET A 131 -9.47 -3.91 10.80
N ASP A 132 -9.40 -3.69 12.12
CA ASP A 132 -10.51 -3.93 13.06
C ASP A 132 -11.55 -2.81 12.96
N GLN A 133 -12.26 -2.78 11.82
CA GLN A 133 -13.30 -1.82 11.49
C GLN A 133 -14.43 -2.53 10.74
N GLU A 134 -15.68 -2.18 11.10
CA GLU A 134 -16.85 -2.66 10.35
C GLU A 134 -16.88 -2.05 8.94
N GLY A 135 -17.30 -2.84 7.95
CA GLY A 135 -17.47 -2.39 6.57
C GLY A 135 -16.18 -2.14 5.81
N LEU A 136 -15.03 -2.54 6.37
CA LEU A 136 -13.75 -2.44 5.66
C LEU A 136 -13.74 -3.43 4.47
N ASN A 137 -13.67 -2.89 3.26
CA ASN A 137 -13.66 -3.64 2.01
C ASN A 137 -12.51 -3.14 1.10
N THR A 138 -11.29 -3.27 1.58
CA THR A 138 -10.07 -2.98 0.80
C THR A 138 -8.99 -3.99 1.16
N THR A 139 -8.06 -4.20 0.23
CA THR A 139 -6.86 -5.00 0.47
C THR A 139 -5.70 -4.06 0.84
N VAL A 140 -4.99 -4.41 1.91
CA VAL A 140 -3.79 -3.72 2.37
C VAL A 140 -2.56 -4.39 1.77
N LEU A 141 -1.71 -3.62 1.11
CA LEU A 141 -0.50 -4.10 0.48
C LEU A 141 0.74 -3.63 1.26
N PHE A 142 1.57 -4.58 1.62
CA PHE A 142 2.91 -4.29 2.13
C PHE A 142 3.86 -4.09 0.94
N GLU A 143 4.49 -2.93 0.85
CA GLU A 143 5.47 -2.69 -0.22
C GLU A 143 6.79 -3.40 0.06
N THR A 144 7.39 -3.99 -0.97
CA THR A 144 8.77 -4.46 -0.90
C THR A 144 9.71 -3.28 -0.69
N MET A 145 10.70 -3.42 0.21
CA MET A 145 11.59 -2.32 0.60
C MET A 145 13.05 -2.57 0.18
N ALA A 146 13.78 -1.48 -0.04
CA ALA A 146 15.21 -1.53 -0.37
C ALA A 146 16.10 -1.95 0.81
N GLY A 147 15.61 -1.85 2.04
CA GLY A 147 16.40 -2.10 3.25
C GLY A 147 17.35 -0.96 3.60
N LYS A 148 17.10 0.25 3.10
CA LYS A 148 17.92 1.42 3.42
C LYS A 148 17.82 1.76 4.91
N GLY A 149 18.97 1.90 5.54
CA GLY A 149 19.04 2.17 6.97
C GLY A 149 18.52 0.99 7.81
N THR A 150 17.26 1.04 8.22
CA THR A 150 16.61 0.05 9.09
C THR A 150 15.19 -0.30 8.62
N GLU A 151 14.91 -0.14 7.34
CA GLU A 151 13.62 -0.50 6.71
C GLU A 151 13.32 -1.99 6.87
N VAL A 152 12.06 -2.31 7.09
CA VAL A 152 11.51 -3.66 7.20
C VAL A 152 10.73 -3.98 5.92
N GLY A 153 10.79 -5.24 5.46
CA GLY A 153 10.20 -5.67 4.19
C GLY A 153 11.21 -5.72 3.05
N ARG A 154 12.51 -5.71 3.38
CA ARG A 154 13.59 -5.88 2.42
C ARG A 154 13.60 -7.27 1.81
N THR A 155 13.34 -8.29 2.60
CA THR A 155 13.31 -9.67 2.13
C THR A 155 11.87 -10.18 2.05
N PHE A 156 11.64 -11.15 1.18
CA PHE A 156 10.32 -11.78 1.05
C PHE A 156 9.93 -12.52 2.33
N GLU A 157 10.92 -13.03 3.08
CA GLU A 157 10.71 -13.68 4.39
C GLU A 157 10.19 -12.68 5.43
N GLU A 158 10.70 -11.44 5.46
CA GLU A 158 10.18 -10.40 6.36
C GLU A 158 8.72 -10.08 6.05
N LEU A 159 8.35 -9.95 4.76
CA LEU A 159 6.97 -9.72 4.34
C LEU A 159 6.07 -10.92 4.70
N ALA A 160 6.52 -12.14 4.42
CA ALA A 160 5.79 -13.36 4.79
C ALA A 160 5.56 -13.45 6.30
N GLU A 161 6.56 -13.07 7.11
CA GLU A 161 6.44 -13.06 8.57
C GLU A 161 5.44 -12.01 9.05
N ILE A 162 5.43 -10.78 8.48
CA ILE A 162 4.42 -9.77 8.78
C ILE A 162 3.02 -10.31 8.46
N ILE A 163 2.82 -10.83 7.25
CA ILE A 163 1.54 -11.36 6.77
C ILE A 163 1.06 -12.52 7.65
N SER A 164 1.97 -13.38 8.12
CA SER A 164 1.63 -14.51 9.00
C SER A 164 0.97 -14.08 10.31
N ARG A 165 1.27 -12.86 10.79
CA ARG A 165 0.79 -12.27 12.04
C ARG A 165 -0.44 -11.39 11.86
N VAL A 166 -0.86 -11.10 10.61
CA VAL A 166 -2.10 -10.37 10.34
C VAL A 166 -3.28 -11.32 10.51
N GLU A 167 -4.33 -10.86 11.19
CA GLU A 167 -5.54 -11.66 11.47
C GLU A 167 -6.38 -11.87 10.20
N ARG A 168 -6.63 -10.79 9.44
CA ARG A 168 -7.42 -10.80 8.20
C ARG A 168 -6.53 -11.09 6.98
N LYS A 169 -5.95 -12.27 6.92
CA LYS A 169 -4.96 -12.66 5.90
C LYS A 169 -5.48 -12.59 4.46
N ASP A 170 -6.79 -12.76 4.25
CA ASP A 170 -7.41 -12.71 2.92
C ASP A 170 -7.53 -11.28 2.38
N HIS A 171 -7.27 -10.28 3.21
CA HIS A 171 -7.31 -8.86 2.86
C HIS A 171 -5.93 -8.20 2.89
N VAL A 172 -4.86 -8.99 2.80
CA VAL A 172 -3.50 -8.45 2.70
C VAL A 172 -2.73 -9.08 1.55
N GLY A 173 -1.90 -8.28 0.91
CA GLY A 173 -1.03 -8.68 -0.18
C GLY A 173 0.29 -7.92 -0.16
N VAL A 174 0.99 -7.94 -1.29
CA VAL A 174 2.30 -7.29 -1.47
C VAL A 174 2.27 -6.41 -2.72
N CYS A 175 2.79 -5.21 -2.60
CA CYS A 175 3.14 -4.36 -3.75
C CYS A 175 4.64 -4.53 -4.03
N LEU A 176 4.98 -5.06 -5.19
CA LEU A 176 6.37 -5.24 -5.61
C LEU A 176 6.87 -3.98 -6.30
N ASP A 177 7.70 -3.20 -5.60
CA ASP A 177 8.43 -2.08 -6.19
C ASP A 177 9.75 -2.59 -6.79
N THR A 178 9.90 -2.46 -8.10
CA THR A 178 11.07 -3.00 -8.81
C THR A 178 12.37 -2.31 -8.44
N CYS A 179 12.34 -1.02 -8.10
CA CYS A 179 13.51 -0.28 -7.61
C CYS A 179 13.93 -0.79 -6.23
N HIS A 180 12.96 -0.97 -5.33
CA HIS A 180 13.23 -1.47 -3.99
C HIS A 180 13.75 -2.92 -4.01
N VAL A 181 13.16 -3.78 -4.81
CA VAL A 181 13.59 -5.19 -4.96
C VAL A 181 15.02 -5.26 -5.50
N TRP A 182 15.36 -4.45 -6.52
CA TRP A 182 16.72 -4.35 -7.03
C TRP A 182 17.70 -3.88 -5.95
N ASP A 183 17.41 -2.78 -5.27
CA ASP A 183 18.23 -2.23 -4.19
C ASP A 183 18.32 -3.20 -2.99
N GLY A 184 17.28 -4.00 -2.78
CA GLY A 184 17.20 -5.06 -1.77
C GLY A 184 18.13 -6.25 -2.04
N GLY A 185 18.66 -6.36 -3.27
CA GLY A 185 19.64 -7.37 -3.67
C GLY A 185 19.07 -8.49 -4.53
N TYR A 186 17.85 -8.37 -5.06
CA TYR A 186 17.26 -9.33 -6.00
C TYR A 186 17.53 -8.90 -7.44
N ASP A 187 18.08 -9.80 -8.26
CA ASP A 187 18.46 -9.52 -9.65
C ASP A 187 17.27 -9.59 -10.62
N ILE A 188 16.36 -8.62 -10.50
CA ILE A 188 15.17 -8.54 -11.39
C ILE A 188 15.51 -8.18 -12.84
N VAL A 189 16.73 -7.77 -13.13
CA VAL A 189 17.15 -7.37 -14.48
C VAL A 189 17.59 -8.59 -15.30
N ASN A 190 18.35 -9.49 -14.68
CA ASN A 190 18.90 -10.66 -15.38
C ASN A 190 18.16 -11.97 -15.03
N ASP A 191 17.47 -12.05 -13.89
CA ASP A 191 16.78 -13.25 -13.40
C ASP A 191 15.41 -12.93 -12.77
N LEU A 192 14.53 -12.25 -13.50
CA LEU A 192 13.17 -11.95 -13.05
C LEU A 192 12.37 -13.21 -12.69
N ASP A 193 12.48 -14.26 -13.50
CA ASP A 193 11.77 -15.52 -13.26
C ASP A 193 12.24 -16.22 -11.98
N GLY A 194 13.54 -16.17 -11.68
CA GLY A 194 14.09 -16.66 -10.42
C GLY A 194 13.59 -15.87 -9.21
N VAL A 195 13.56 -14.54 -9.31
CA VAL A 195 13.03 -13.66 -8.26
C VAL A 195 11.55 -13.92 -8.02
N LEU A 196 10.73 -14.01 -9.08
CA LEU A 196 9.30 -14.33 -8.95
C LEU A 196 9.07 -15.74 -8.39
N THR A 197 9.91 -16.72 -8.76
CA THR A 197 9.87 -18.07 -8.19
C THR A 197 10.19 -18.06 -6.70
N GLN A 198 11.17 -17.26 -6.27
CA GLN A 198 11.48 -17.10 -4.83
C GLN A 198 10.33 -16.42 -4.09
N PHE A 199 9.73 -15.38 -4.69
CA PHE A 199 8.55 -14.71 -4.13
C PHE A 199 7.39 -15.70 -3.96
N ASP A 200 7.10 -16.50 -4.99
CA ASP A 200 6.01 -17.49 -4.95
C ASP A 200 6.19 -18.52 -3.84
N LYS A 201 7.41 -19.04 -3.67
CA LYS A 201 7.74 -20.01 -2.60
C LYS A 201 7.64 -19.42 -1.19
N THR A 202 7.86 -18.12 -1.04
CA THR A 202 7.98 -17.47 0.27
C THR A 202 6.67 -16.79 0.69
N VAL A 203 6.06 -16.04 -0.22
CA VAL A 203 4.86 -15.23 0.02
C VAL A 203 3.63 -15.81 -0.70
N GLY A 204 3.82 -16.30 -1.92
CA GLY A 204 2.79 -16.75 -2.84
C GLY A 204 2.44 -15.65 -3.88
N LEU A 205 2.50 -15.99 -5.17
CA LEU A 205 2.13 -15.07 -6.27
C LEU A 205 0.67 -14.58 -6.22
N SER A 206 -0.21 -15.34 -5.57
CA SER A 206 -1.60 -14.91 -5.37
C SER A 206 -1.76 -13.69 -4.46
N ARG A 207 -0.69 -13.26 -3.81
CA ARG A 207 -0.67 -12.08 -2.94
C ARG A 207 -0.02 -10.85 -3.60
N LEU A 208 0.46 -11.02 -4.84
CA LEU A 208 1.08 -9.95 -5.61
C LEU A 208 0.02 -9.11 -6.33
#